data_7bc733b10a9e5bf64dc6e7c436ca4b35
#
_entry.id   7bc733b10a9e5bf64dc6e7c436ca4b35
#
_cell.length_a   1.000
_cell.length_b   1.000
_cell.length_c   1.000
_cell.angle_alpha   90.00
_cell.angle_beta   90.00
_cell.angle_gamma   90.00
#
_symmetry.space_group_name_H-M   'P 1'
#
loop_
_entity.id
_entity.type
_entity.pdbx_description
1 polymer ?
#
loop_
_entity_poly.entity_id
_entity_poly.type
_entity_poly.pdbx_seq_one_letter_code
_entity_poly.pdbx_strand_id
1 'polypeptide(L)'
;LPIWFMPYVNAQRPGRTCDGDTDFCGESGIIQAGDVIHTDVGICYLRLCTDTQEMGYVLKLGETDAPEGLIDALKVGNRWQDLLTDEFVTGRTGNEITAATRAECAKKNIDCSVYTHAIGFFGHAPGPTIGMWDNQDGTPVHGDWPLHANTCYAIEGNIKTALPEWNGQLVQIKLEQSACFDGEAVHYLAGRQTNWHIVR
;
A
#
# COMPACT_ATOMS: atom_id res chain seq x y z
N LEU A 1 0.71 -5.17 -22.83
CA LEU A 1 -0.56 -5.22 -22.12
C LEU A 1 -1.11 -3.80 -21.97
N PRO A 2 -2.41 -3.56 -22.11
CA PRO A 2 -2.96 -2.24 -21.87
C PRO A 2 -2.87 -1.90 -20.39
N ILE A 3 -2.40 -0.69 -20.11
CA ILE A 3 -2.44 -0.08 -18.78
C ILE A 3 -3.77 0.67 -18.63
N TRP A 4 -4.32 0.76 -17.43
CA TRP A 4 -5.55 1.52 -17.18
C TRP A 4 -5.27 2.89 -16.54
N PHE A 5 -4.06 3.09 -16.03
CA PHE A 5 -3.50 4.40 -15.67
C PHE A 5 -2.01 4.44 -16.00
N MET A 6 -1.43 5.63 -16.03
CA MET A 6 0.01 5.77 -16.27
C MET A 6 0.80 5.28 -15.04
N PRO A 7 1.63 4.25 -15.18
CA PRO A 7 2.51 3.82 -14.10
C PRO A 7 3.37 4.98 -13.62
N TYR A 8 3.55 5.08 -12.33
CA TYR A 8 4.46 6.09 -11.79
C TYR A 8 5.46 5.48 -10.80
N VAL A 9 6.55 6.20 -10.64
CA VAL A 9 7.60 5.87 -9.69
C VAL A 9 7.88 7.11 -8.87
N ASN A 10 7.88 6.99 -7.56
CA ASN A 10 8.40 8.03 -6.68
C ASN A 10 9.52 7.50 -5.79
N ALA A 11 10.26 8.40 -5.18
CA ALA A 11 11.38 8.03 -4.33
C ALA A 11 11.41 8.88 -3.06
N GLN A 12 11.67 8.22 -1.93
CA GLN A 12 11.96 8.85 -0.65
C GLN A 12 13.47 8.80 -0.41
N ARG A 13 14.04 9.85 0.16
CA ARG A 13 15.49 10.02 0.30
C ARG A 13 15.86 10.53 1.70
N PRO A 14 16.97 10.05 2.29
CA PRO A 14 17.49 10.60 3.55
C PRO A 14 17.74 12.12 3.46
N GLY A 15 17.31 12.85 4.49
CA GLY A 15 17.48 14.30 4.59
C GLY A 15 16.52 15.13 3.73
N ARG A 16 15.53 14.50 3.08
CA ARG A 16 14.47 15.20 2.36
C ARG A 16 13.11 14.72 2.82
N THR A 17 12.24 15.65 3.16
CA THR A 17 10.82 15.38 3.37
C THR A 17 10.11 15.41 2.02
N CYS A 18 9.31 14.39 1.76
CA CYS A 18 8.43 14.35 0.60
C CYS A 18 7.02 14.61 1.10
N ASP A 19 6.48 15.77 0.76
CA ASP A 19 5.11 16.12 1.07
C ASP A 19 4.23 15.70 -0.11
N GLY A 20 3.67 14.49 -0.03
CA GLY A 20 2.68 14.00 -1.00
C GLY A 20 3.06 12.71 -1.74
N ASP A 21 2.06 12.12 -2.38
CA ASP A 21 2.16 10.83 -3.07
C ASP A 21 2.83 10.90 -4.44
N THR A 22 3.05 12.09 -4.99
CA THR A 22 3.44 12.28 -6.38
C THR A 22 4.87 12.73 -6.59
N ASP A 23 5.62 13.03 -5.52
CA ASP A 23 6.89 13.71 -5.69
C ASP A 23 8.08 12.76 -5.64
N PHE A 24 8.87 12.81 -6.71
CA PHE A 24 10.28 12.45 -6.62
C PHE A 24 10.93 13.37 -5.57
N CYS A 25 11.41 12.79 -4.48
CA CYS A 25 12.21 13.54 -3.52
C CYS A 25 13.53 14.00 -4.16
N GLY A 26 13.47 15.03 -4.96
CA GLY A 26 14.66 15.60 -5.57
C GLY A 26 14.35 16.45 -6.80
N GLU A 27 14.99 17.60 -6.88
CA GLU A 27 14.86 18.58 -7.98
C GLU A 27 15.18 18.01 -9.37
N SER A 28 15.81 16.83 -9.47
CA SER A 28 16.28 16.28 -10.74
C SER A 28 15.48 15.09 -11.25
N GLY A 29 14.56 14.50 -10.46
CA GLY A 29 13.87 13.27 -10.84
C GLY A 29 14.81 12.06 -11.06
N ILE A 30 16.06 12.14 -10.62
CA ILE A 30 17.06 11.08 -10.80
C ILE A 30 17.14 10.24 -9.55
N ILE A 31 16.91 8.92 -9.71
CA ILE A 31 17.09 7.91 -8.68
C ILE A 31 18.56 7.85 -8.28
N GLN A 32 18.83 7.77 -6.98
CA GLN A 32 20.17 7.74 -6.40
C GLN A 32 20.35 6.58 -5.42
N ALA A 33 21.59 6.20 -5.20
CA ALA A 33 21.92 5.20 -4.18
C ALA A 33 21.42 5.64 -2.79
N GLY A 34 20.73 4.74 -2.12
CA GLY A 34 20.08 4.97 -0.83
C GLY A 34 18.63 5.44 -0.92
N ASP A 35 18.06 5.61 -2.12
CA ASP A 35 16.66 5.93 -2.28
C ASP A 35 15.78 4.71 -1.97
N VAL A 36 14.65 4.97 -1.34
CA VAL A 36 13.51 4.06 -1.25
C VAL A 36 12.58 4.40 -2.40
N ILE A 37 12.36 3.45 -3.29
CA ILE A 37 11.51 3.60 -4.47
C ILE A 37 10.15 3.00 -4.17
N HIS A 38 9.11 3.66 -4.64
CA HIS A 38 7.75 3.15 -4.70
C HIS A 38 7.29 3.18 -6.17
N THR A 39 6.68 2.10 -6.60
CA THR A 39 6.05 2.00 -7.93
C THR A 39 4.57 1.70 -7.77
N ASP A 40 3.77 2.22 -8.70
CA ASP A 40 2.35 1.94 -8.79
C ASP A 40 2.00 1.62 -10.25
N VAL A 41 1.45 0.43 -10.48
CA VAL A 41 1.24 -0.13 -11.82
C VAL A 41 -0.08 -0.90 -11.90
N GLY A 42 -0.96 -0.46 -12.80
CA GLY A 42 -2.19 -1.16 -13.14
C GLY A 42 -2.24 -1.59 -14.60
N ILE A 43 -2.50 -2.87 -14.86
CA ILE A 43 -2.70 -3.42 -16.19
C ILE A 43 -4.07 -4.05 -16.33
N CYS A 44 -4.61 -4.06 -17.58
CA CYS A 44 -5.80 -4.84 -17.90
C CYS A 44 -5.44 -5.97 -18.87
N TYR A 45 -5.75 -7.20 -18.45
CA TYR A 45 -5.57 -8.39 -19.27
C TYR A 45 -6.86 -9.19 -19.33
N LEU A 46 -7.30 -9.53 -20.55
CA LEU A 46 -8.58 -10.21 -20.79
C LEU A 46 -9.77 -9.53 -20.08
N ARG A 47 -9.77 -8.19 -20.04
CA ARG A 47 -10.78 -7.32 -19.41
C ARG A 47 -10.78 -7.36 -17.86
N LEU A 48 -9.78 -7.96 -17.23
CA LEU A 48 -9.56 -7.87 -15.79
C LEU A 48 -8.37 -6.95 -15.52
N CYS A 49 -8.57 -6.01 -14.62
CA CYS A 49 -7.53 -5.07 -14.18
C CYS A 49 -6.84 -5.59 -12.93
N THR A 50 -5.54 -5.29 -12.83
CA THR A 50 -4.76 -5.40 -11.60
C THR A 50 -4.47 -4.01 -11.07
N ASP A 51 -4.15 -3.92 -9.81
CA ASP A 51 -3.57 -2.75 -9.17
C ASP A 51 -2.52 -3.21 -8.18
N THR A 52 -1.33 -2.62 -8.23
CA THR A 52 -0.20 -3.15 -7.46
C THR A 52 0.82 -2.06 -7.18
N GLN A 53 1.15 -1.89 -5.91
CA GLN A 53 2.25 -1.05 -5.47
C GLN A 53 3.34 -1.91 -4.85
N GLU A 54 4.59 -1.60 -5.23
CA GLU A 54 5.77 -2.32 -4.76
C GLU A 54 6.86 -1.34 -4.32
N MET A 55 7.61 -1.76 -3.31
CA MET A 55 8.70 -0.99 -2.73
C MET A 55 10.06 -1.54 -3.14
N GLY A 56 10.97 -0.65 -3.54
CA GLY A 56 12.36 -0.98 -3.88
C GLY A 56 13.35 -0.17 -3.07
N TYR A 57 14.58 -0.68 -2.96
CA TYR A 57 15.69 0.03 -2.35
C TYR A 57 16.89 0.05 -3.29
N VAL A 58 17.47 1.23 -3.48
CA VAL A 58 18.68 1.39 -4.31
C VAL A 58 19.91 1.25 -3.42
N LEU A 59 20.69 0.20 -3.65
CA LEU A 59 21.89 -0.09 -2.85
C LEU A 59 22.89 1.05 -2.89
N LYS A 60 23.46 1.38 -1.74
CA LYS A 60 24.69 2.17 -1.66
C LYS A 60 25.90 1.29 -1.94
N LEU A 61 27.03 1.92 -2.24
CA LEU A 61 28.28 1.20 -2.46
C LEU A 61 28.64 0.33 -1.24
N GLY A 62 28.81 -0.97 -1.47
CA GLY A 62 29.16 -1.95 -0.44
C GLY A 62 27.98 -2.61 0.26
N GLU A 63 26.75 -2.17 0.03
CA GLU A 63 25.54 -2.84 0.52
C GLU A 63 25.18 -4.04 -0.37
N THR A 64 24.57 -5.04 0.24
CA THR A 64 24.08 -6.26 -0.45
C THR A 64 22.57 -6.44 -0.29
N ASP A 65 21.94 -5.72 0.65
CA ASP A 65 20.52 -5.75 0.97
C ASP A 65 20.06 -4.39 1.52
N ALA A 66 18.77 -4.21 1.69
CA ALA A 66 18.21 -3.04 2.35
C ALA A 66 18.67 -2.95 3.82
N PRO A 67 18.86 -1.75 4.39
CA PRO A 67 19.14 -1.57 5.81
C PRO A 67 18.10 -2.24 6.72
N GLU A 68 18.52 -2.67 7.90
CA GLU A 68 17.67 -3.42 8.85
C GLU A 68 16.39 -2.64 9.21
N GLY A 69 16.49 -1.33 9.41
CA GLY A 69 15.31 -0.50 9.68
C GLY A 69 14.28 -0.51 8.56
N LEU A 70 14.71 -0.57 7.29
CA LEU A 70 13.80 -0.72 6.15
C LEU A 70 13.18 -2.12 6.10
N ILE A 71 13.96 -3.16 6.37
CA ILE A 71 13.46 -4.54 6.45
C ILE A 71 12.38 -4.63 7.54
N ASP A 72 12.60 -4.05 8.70
CA ASP A 72 11.63 -4.03 9.78
C ASP A 72 10.40 -3.16 9.46
N ALA A 73 10.60 -2.03 8.78
CA ALA A 73 9.50 -1.20 8.30
C ALA A 73 8.55 -1.97 7.36
N LEU A 74 9.10 -2.76 6.43
CA LEU A 74 8.30 -3.60 5.54
C LEU A 74 7.51 -4.67 6.31
N LYS A 75 8.10 -5.28 7.35
CA LYS A 75 7.37 -6.21 8.25
C LYS A 75 6.19 -5.52 8.95
N VAL A 76 6.37 -4.26 9.38
CA VAL A 76 5.26 -3.47 9.95
C VAL A 76 4.19 -3.19 8.91
N GLY A 77 4.56 -2.88 7.66
CA GLY A 77 3.62 -2.75 6.54
C GLY A 77 2.84 -4.05 6.29
N ASN A 78 3.50 -5.20 6.29
CA ASN A 78 2.81 -6.49 6.15
C ASN A 78 1.88 -6.77 7.35
N ARG A 79 2.30 -6.39 8.57
CA ARG A 79 1.45 -6.52 9.75
C ARG A 79 0.20 -5.63 9.66
N TRP A 80 0.32 -4.42 9.11
CA TRP A 80 -0.81 -3.57 8.82
C TRP A 80 -1.78 -4.24 7.83
N GLN A 81 -1.28 -4.87 6.75
CA GLN A 81 -2.13 -5.61 5.81
C GLN A 81 -2.86 -6.77 6.49
N ASP A 82 -2.22 -7.50 7.42
CA ASP A 82 -2.90 -8.53 8.22
C ASP A 82 -4.06 -7.93 9.03
N LEU A 83 -3.82 -6.83 9.74
CA LEU A 83 -4.84 -6.15 10.54
C LEU A 83 -6.01 -5.65 9.70
N LEU A 84 -5.74 -5.19 8.48
CA LEU A 84 -6.78 -4.76 7.54
C LEU A 84 -7.61 -5.95 7.05
N THR A 85 -6.96 -7.01 6.62
CA THR A 85 -7.66 -8.19 6.05
C THR A 85 -8.38 -9.02 7.10
N ASP A 86 -7.95 -9.00 8.35
CA ASP A 86 -8.65 -9.61 9.50
C ASP A 86 -10.04 -8.96 9.74
N GLU A 87 -10.23 -7.71 9.28
CA GLU A 87 -11.50 -6.97 9.42
C GLU A 87 -12.49 -7.24 8.26
N PHE A 88 -12.12 -8.05 7.26
CA PHE A 88 -12.98 -8.40 6.15
C PHE A 88 -14.04 -9.41 6.58
N VAL A 89 -15.27 -8.94 6.72
CA VAL A 89 -16.45 -9.75 7.10
C VAL A 89 -17.59 -9.41 6.17
N THR A 90 -18.24 -10.42 5.61
CA THR A 90 -19.42 -10.24 4.74
C THR A 90 -20.49 -9.40 5.41
N GLY A 91 -20.97 -8.37 4.73
CA GLY A 91 -21.99 -7.42 5.19
C GLY A 91 -21.44 -6.24 5.98
N ARG A 92 -20.17 -6.24 6.38
CA ARG A 92 -19.53 -5.10 7.03
C ARG A 92 -19.25 -4.01 6.01
N THR A 93 -19.44 -2.76 6.38
CA THR A 93 -19.21 -1.63 5.48
C THR A 93 -17.73 -1.25 5.39
N GLY A 94 -17.35 -0.57 4.29
CA GLY A 94 -15.99 -0.05 4.13
C GLY A 94 -15.58 0.89 5.28
N ASN A 95 -16.49 1.74 5.73
CA ASN A 95 -16.25 2.67 6.85
C ASN A 95 -16.03 1.93 8.18
N GLU A 96 -16.79 0.85 8.46
CA GLU A 96 -16.60 0.03 9.66
C GLU A 96 -15.25 -0.70 9.62
N ILE A 97 -14.84 -1.22 8.46
CA ILE A 97 -13.54 -1.88 8.28
C ILE A 97 -12.41 -0.87 8.49
N THR A 98 -12.51 0.32 7.88
CA THR A 98 -11.51 1.39 8.06
C THR A 98 -11.34 1.77 9.53
N ALA A 99 -12.44 2.04 10.22
CA ALA A 99 -12.42 2.43 11.62
C ALA A 99 -11.80 1.34 12.52
N ALA A 100 -12.16 0.07 12.29
CA ALA A 100 -11.65 -1.06 13.06
C ALA A 100 -10.15 -1.28 12.79
N THR A 101 -9.73 -1.29 11.52
CA THR A 101 -8.30 -1.40 11.14
C THR A 101 -7.46 -0.33 11.82
N ARG A 102 -7.89 0.94 11.75
CA ARG A 102 -7.17 2.06 12.38
C ARG A 102 -7.12 1.91 13.91
N ALA A 103 -8.20 1.43 14.53
CA ALA A 103 -8.21 1.18 15.96
C ALA A 103 -7.24 0.05 16.37
N GLU A 104 -7.15 -1.03 15.60
CA GLU A 104 -6.17 -2.11 15.85
C GLU A 104 -4.73 -1.66 15.61
N CYS A 105 -4.48 -0.86 14.56
CA CYS A 105 -3.19 -0.24 14.29
C CYS A 105 -2.75 0.67 15.45
N ALA A 106 -3.65 1.52 15.95
CA ALA A 106 -3.36 2.42 17.06
C ALA A 106 -2.95 1.68 18.35
N LYS A 107 -3.60 0.55 18.68
CA LYS A 107 -3.21 -0.31 19.81
C LYS A 107 -1.79 -0.86 19.68
N LYS A 108 -1.28 -0.97 18.47
CA LYS A 108 0.06 -1.50 18.15
C LYS A 108 1.08 -0.40 17.81
N ASN A 109 0.70 0.87 17.99
CA ASN A 109 1.51 2.04 17.62
C ASN A 109 1.93 2.03 16.14
N ILE A 110 1.05 1.56 15.25
CA ILE A 110 1.24 1.62 13.80
C ILE A 110 0.49 2.86 13.27
N ASP A 111 1.23 3.82 12.75
CA ASP A 111 0.66 4.97 12.03
C ASP A 111 0.33 4.54 10.61
N CYS A 112 -0.95 4.37 10.29
CA CYS A 112 -1.41 3.82 9.03
C CYS A 112 -2.45 4.70 8.33
N SER A 113 -2.49 4.57 7.01
CA SER A 113 -3.55 5.04 6.14
C SER A 113 -4.08 3.87 5.32
N VAL A 114 -5.40 3.79 5.16
CA VAL A 114 -6.09 2.76 4.40
C VAL A 114 -6.71 3.39 3.16
N TYR A 115 -6.48 2.78 2.01
CA TYR A 115 -7.18 3.10 0.76
C TYR A 115 -7.33 1.82 -0.05
N THR A 116 -8.29 1.01 0.31
CA THR A 116 -8.56 -0.30 -0.29
C THR A 116 -9.89 -0.22 -1.05
N HIS A 117 -9.92 -0.73 -2.25
CA HIS A 117 -11.08 -0.63 -3.15
C HIS A 117 -11.33 -1.94 -3.90
N ALA A 118 -12.56 -2.12 -4.38
CA ALA A 118 -12.89 -3.23 -5.25
C ALA A 118 -12.15 -3.11 -6.59
N ILE A 119 -11.73 -4.25 -7.16
CA ILE A 119 -11.05 -4.36 -8.44
C ILE A 119 -11.67 -5.48 -9.30
N GLY A 120 -11.64 -5.32 -10.62
CA GLY A 120 -12.19 -6.32 -11.53
C GLY A 120 -12.14 -5.86 -12.98
N PHE A 121 -13.28 -5.62 -13.64
CA PHE A 121 -13.34 -5.05 -14.98
C PHE A 121 -12.81 -3.62 -15.05
N PHE A 122 -12.73 -2.95 -13.91
CA PHE A 122 -12.15 -1.62 -13.76
C PHE A 122 -11.12 -1.70 -12.64
N GLY A 123 -10.09 -0.87 -12.69
CA GLY A 123 -9.10 -0.77 -11.62
C GLY A 123 -9.73 -0.25 -10.33
N HIS A 124 -10.55 0.80 -10.41
CA HIS A 124 -11.47 1.18 -9.34
C HIS A 124 -12.87 0.64 -9.68
N ALA A 125 -13.14 -0.59 -9.28
CA ALA A 125 -14.40 -1.27 -9.57
C ALA A 125 -15.53 -0.85 -8.61
N PRO A 126 -16.82 -1.02 -9.01
CA PRO A 126 -17.93 -0.85 -8.09
C PRO A 126 -17.81 -1.78 -6.89
N GLY A 127 -17.96 -1.23 -5.69
CA GLY A 127 -17.84 -1.93 -4.42
C GLY A 127 -17.62 -0.96 -3.25
N PRO A 128 -17.51 -1.46 -2.02
CA PRO A 128 -17.17 -0.63 -0.88
C PRO A 128 -15.77 -0.04 -1.04
N THR A 129 -15.64 1.26 -0.71
CA THR A 129 -14.35 1.90 -0.53
C THR A 129 -13.98 1.81 0.94
N ILE A 130 -12.81 1.27 1.24
CA ILE A 130 -12.29 1.03 2.59
C ILE A 130 -11.19 2.06 2.85
N GLY A 131 -11.55 3.18 3.49
CA GLY A 131 -10.71 4.36 3.64
C GLY A 131 -10.57 5.16 2.33
N MET A 132 -9.94 6.31 2.42
CA MET A 132 -9.62 7.19 1.29
C MET A 132 -8.28 7.87 1.58
N TRP A 133 -7.41 7.95 0.61
CA TRP A 133 -6.06 8.50 0.77
C TRP A 133 -6.01 9.88 1.45
N ASP A 134 -7.02 10.71 1.23
CA ASP A 134 -7.17 12.06 1.79
C ASP A 134 -8.21 12.17 2.93
N ASN A 135 -8.94 11.09 3.22
CA ASN A 135 -9.97 11.06 4.27
C ASN A 135 -10.05 9.69 4.96
N GLN A 136 -9.54 9.63 6.18
CA GLN A 136 -9.52 8.41 6.99
C GLN A 136 -10.67 8.33 8.02
N ASP A 137 -11.54 9.34 8.08
CA ASP A 137 -12.61 9.42 9.07
C ASP A 137 -13.96 8.90 8.55
N GLY A 138 -13.97 8.48 7.28
CA GLY A 138 -15.12 7.87 6.62
C GLY A 138 -15.32 8.38 5.19
N THR A 139 -15.61 7.45 4.28
CA THR A 139 -15.87 7.74 2.87
C THR A 139 -17.38 7.84 2.65
N PRO A 140 -17.93 9.01 2.30
CA PRO A 140 -19.37 9.14 2.06
C PRO A 140 -19.84 8.25 0.91
N VAL A 141 -21.03 7.67 1.06
CA VAL A 141 -21.74 6.83 0.07
C VAL A 141 -21.03 5.49 -0.15
N HIS A 142 -19.86 5.46 -0.78
CA HIS A 142 -19.18 4.22 -1.15
C HIS A 142 -18.59 3.49 0.06
N GLY A 143 -18.21 4.22 1.09
CA GLY A 143 -17.75 3.63 2.36
C GLY A 143 -18.88 2.97 3.15
N ASP A 144 -20.15 3.32 2.88
CA ASP A 144 -21.33 2.73 3.54
C ASP A 144 -21.83 1.44 2.83
N TRP A 145 -21.21 1.08 1.70
CA TRP A 145 -21.56 -0.15 1.00
C TRP A 145 -21.00 -1.37 1.72
N PRO A 146 -21.76 -2.48 1.77
CA PRO A 146 -21.33 -3.69 2.44
C PRO A 146 -20.35 -4.51 1.60
N LEU A 147 -19.46 -5.20 2.28
CA LEU A 147 -18.58 -6.22 1.71
C LEU A 147 -19.39 -7.46 1.30
N HIS A 148 -19.08 -8.00 0.14
CA HIS A 148 -19.68 -9.24 -0.37
C HIS A 148 -18.61 -10.31 -0.58
N ALA A 149 -18.99 -11.58 -0.35
CA ALA A 149 -18.14 -12.71 -0.71
C ALA A 149 -17.90 -12.78 -2.23
N ASN A 150 -16.80 -13.42 -2.62
CA ASN A 150 -16.36 -13.59 -4.00
C ASN A 150 -16.11 -12.27 -4.73
N THR A 151 -15.54 -11.30 -4.04
CA THR A 151 -15.17 -9.99 -4.58
C THR A 151 -13.66 -9.79 -4.48
N CYS A 152 -13.05 -9.25 -5.53
CA CYS A 152 -11.62 -8.90 -5.54
C CYS A 152 -11.41 -7.46 -5.12
N TYR A 153 -10.28 -7.22 -4.47
CA TYR A 153 -9.86 -5.94 -3.93
C TYR A 153 -8.39 -5.67 -4.23
N ALA A 154 -8.05 -4.41 -4.39
CA ALA A 154 -6.70 -3.92 -4.19
C ALA A 154 -6.53 -3.63 -2.69
N ILE A 155 -5.70 -4.42 -2.01
CA ILE A 155 -5.40 -4.25 -0.58
C ILE A 155 -4.32 -3.19 -0.45
N GLU A 156 -4.75 -1.95 -0.43
CA GLU A 156 -3.93 -0.76 -0.58
C GLU A 156 -3.90 0.11 0.67
N GLY A 157 -2.76 0.75 0.89
CA GLY A 157 -2.52 1.78 1.88
C GLY A 157 -1.06 1.90 2.26
N ASN A 158 -0.79 2.54 3.39
CA ASN A 158 0.58 2.75 3.83
C ASN A 158 0.69 2.78 5.35
N ILE A 159 1.94 2.61 5.81
CA ILE A 159 2.34 2.96 7.17
C ILE A 159 3.43 4.00 7.14
N LYS A 160 3.55 4.79 8.23
CA LYS A 160 4.65 5.70 8.45
C LYS A 160 5.45 5.23 9.65
N THR A 161 6.77 5.15 9.49
CA THR A 161 7.66 4.78 10.57
C THR A 161 8.97 5.56 10.51
N ALA A 162 9.57 5.81 11.68
CA ALA A 162 10.83 6.51 11.77
C ALA A 162 12.00 5.54 11.53
N LEU A 163 12.91 5.89 10.63
CA LEU A 163 14.11 5.10 10.34
C LEU A 163 15.31 5.59 11.16
N PRO A 164 15.92 4.74 11.98
CA PRO A 164 17.16 5.09 12.69
C PRO A 164 18.29 5.51 11.74
N GLU A 165 18.43 4.81 10.61
CA GLU A 165 19.46 5.08 9.59
C GLU A 165 19.26 6.42 8.86
N TRP A 166 18.06 7.00 8.97
CA TRP A 166 17.71 8.32 8.43
C TRP A 166 17.56 9.37 9.54
N ASN A 167 18.27 9.20 10.68
CA ASN A 167 18.19 10.08 11.84
C ASN A 167 16.76 10.32 12.38
N GLY A 168 15.92 9.29 12.32
CA GLY A 168 14.52 9.36 12.77
C GLY A 168 13.56 9.99 11.77
N GLN A 169 13.99 10.25 10.53
CA GLN A 169 13.09 10.69 9.47
C GLN A 169 12.03 9.63 9.21
N LEU A 170 10.78 10.08 9.01
CA LEU A 170 9.68 9.18 8.63
C LEU A 170 9.86 8.68 7.20
N VAL A 171 9.61 7.40 7.01
CA VAL A 171 9.44 6.75 5.71
C VAL A 171 8.02 6.22 5.60
N GLN A 172 7.46 6.28 4.42
CA GLN A 172 6.20 5.63 4.09
C GLN A 172 6.49 4.28 3.42
N ILE A 173 5.90 3.22 3.94
CA ILE A 173 5.85 1.92 3.29
C ILE A 173 4.47 1.79 2.67
N LYS A 174 4.41 1.85 1.35
CA LYS A 174 3.20 1.79 0.54
C LYS A 174 3.10 0.41 -0.08
N LEU A 175 2.01 -0.28 0.18
CA LEU A 175 1.80 -1.65 -0.29
C LEU A 175 0.42 -1.74 -0.92
N GLU A 176 0.36 -2.41 -2.07
CA GLU A 176 -0.89 -2.73 -2.72
C GLU A 176 -0.78 -4.04 -3.48
N GLN A 177 -1.64 -4.98 -3.16
CA GLN A 177 -1.71 -6.24 -3.88
C GLN A 177 -3.15 -6.64 -4.15
N SER A 178 -3.39 -7.15 -5.37
CA SER A 178 -4.69 -7.71 -5.74
C SER A 178 -4.99 -8.97 -4.94
N ALA A 179 -6.16 -9.01 -4.32
CA ALA A 179 -6.62 -10.13 -3.51
C ALA A 179 -8.10 -10.43 -3.76
N CYS A 180 -8.55 -11.60 -3.36
CA CYS A 180 -9.95 -12.02 -3.40
C CYS A 180 -10.43 -12.33 -1.98
N PHE A 181 -11.60 -11.81 -1.62
CA PHE A 181 -12.32 -12.18 -0.41
C PHE A 181 -13.38 -13.23 -0.75
N ASP A 182 -13.26 -14.45 -0.23
CA ASP A 182 -14.18 -15.56 -0.51
C ASP A 182 -15.45 -15.56 0.38
N GLY A 183 -15.47 -14.71 1.39
CA GLY A 183 -16.51 -14.59 2.40
C GLY A 183 -16.06 -15.03 3.80
N GLU A 184 -14.91 -15.70 3.89
CA GLU A 184 -14.28 -16.14 5.13
C GLU A 184 -12.89 -15.53 5.31
N ALA A 185 -12.09 -15.45 4.21
CA ALA A 185 -10.71 -14.97 4.25
C ALA A 185 -10.34 -14.19 2.98
N VAL A 186 -9.29 -13.38 3.09
CA VAL A 186 -8.67 -12.68 1.97
C VAL A 186 -7.49 -13.50 1.45
N HIS A 187 -7.48 -13.76 0.15
CA HIS A 187 -6.44 -14.51 -0.55
C HIS A 187 -5.73 -13.61 -1.55
N TYR A 188 -4.45 -13.33 -1.34
CA TYR A 188 -3.63 -12.59 -2.30
C TYR A 188 -3.42 -13.41 -3.57
N LEU A 189 -3.75 -12.85 -4.75
CA LEU A 189 -3.78 -13.59 -6.01
C LEU A 189 -2.37 -13.96 -6.51
N ALA A 190 -1.39 -13.10 -6.29
CA ALA A 190 0.01 -13.32 -6.68
C ALA A 190 0.97 -13.31 -5.47
N GLY A 191 0.42 -13.41 -4.26
CA GLY A 191 1.18 -13.17 -3.04
C GLY A 191 1.23 -11.69 -2.69
N ARG A 192 2.06 -11.35 -1.69
CA ARG A 192 2.32 -9.97 -1.29
C ARG A 192 3.81 -9.72 -1.13
N GLN A 193 4.20 -8.46 -1.19
CA GLN A 193 5.60 -8.10 -1.01
C GLN A 193 6.05 -8.33 0.43
N THR A 194 6.99 -9.25 0.63
CA THR A 194 7.60 -9.55 1.94
C THR A 194 9.10 -9.26 2.00
N ASN A 195 9.68 -8.92 0.85
CA ASN A 195 11.10 -8.57 0.71
C ASN A 195 11.23 -7.30 -0.14
N TRP A 196 12.28 -6.54 0.10
CA TRP A 196 12.61 -5.39 -0.73
C TRP A 196 13.04 -5.81 -2.12
N HIS A 197 12.57 -5.11 -3.15
CA HIS A 197 13.17 -5.19 -4.47
C HIS A 197 14.49 -4.42 -4.45
N ILE A 198 15.59 -5.11 -4.70
CA ILE A 198 16.93 -4.53 -4.65
C ILE A 198 17.34 -4.04 -6.02
N VAL A 199 17.61 -2.72 -6.11
CA VAL A 199 18.12 -2.04 -7.31
C VAL A 199 19.62 -1.79 -7.14
N ARG A 200 20.43 -2.16 -8.16
CA ARG A 200 21.91 -2.06 -8.17
C ARG A 200 22.39 -1.03 -9.18
#